data_ad7f248f28a2933e6e1849554998db52
#
_entry.id   ad7f248f28a2933e6e1849554998db52
#
_cell.length_a   1.000
_cell.length_b   1.000
_cell.length_c   1.000
_cell.angle_alpha   90.00
_cell.angle_beta   90.00
_cell.angle_gamma   90.00
#
_symmetry.space_group_name_H-M   'P 1'
#
loop_
_entity.id
_entity.type
_entity.pdbx_description
1 polymer ?
#
loop_
_entity_poly.entity_id
_entity_poly.type
_entity_poly.pdbx_seq_one_letter_code
_entity_poly.pdbx_strand_id
1 'polypeptide(L)'
;MAGLSKKLGRKKEAAILALLSQRNVEEAARMVSVGARTLYRWMNEPDFDAAYRAARRAAFSQSAARLQQMSTAAVSTLGKIMVDPNAPAASRVRAADMY
;
A
#
# COMPACT_ATOMS: atom_id res chain seq x y z
N MET A 1 12.75 -11.38 3.32
CA MET A 1 13.55 -10.50 2.48
C MET A 1 15.00 -10.44 2.91
N ALA A 2 15.55 -11.62 3.08
CA ALA A 2 16.92 -11.77 3.53
C ALA A 2 17.93 -11.13 2.56
N GLY A 3 17.63 -11.12 1.26
CA GLY A 3 18.52 -10.54 0.27
C GLY A 3 18.71 -9.03 0.39
N LEU A 4 17.65 -8.30 0.76
CA LEU A 4 17.73 -6.84 0.97
C LEU A 4 18.56 -6.50 2.19
N SER A 5 18.34 -7.21 3.31
CA SER A 5 19.11 -7.00 4.53
C SER A 5 20.61 -7.19 4.32
N LYS A 6 21.00 -8.18 3.53
CA LYS A 6 22.40 -8.46 3.25
C LYS A 6 23.06 -7.39 2.42
N LYS A 7 22.34 -6.84 1.42
CA LYS A 7 22.91 -5.85 0.50
C LYS A 7 22.91 -4.43 1.05
N LEU A 8 21.83 -4.03 1.71
CA LEU A 8 21.66 -2.64 2.11
C LEU A 8 21.98 -2.39 3.58
N GLY A 9 21.89 -3.42 4.41
CA GLY A 9 21.98 -3.26 5.85
C GLY A 9 20.64 -2.83 6.45
N ARG A 10 20.50 -3.05 7.74
CA ARG A 10 19.25 -2.83 8.47
C ARG A 10 18.79 -1.38 8.46
N LYS A 11 19.73 -0.45 8.58
CA LYS A 11 19.39 0.98 8.67
C LYS A 11 18.78 1.48 7.37
N LYS A 12 19.37 1.11 6.24
CA LYS A 12 18.85 1.50 4.93
C LYS A 12 17.52 0.82 4.63
N GLU A 13 17.38 -0.45 5.02
CA GLU A 13 16.11 -1.17 4.86
C GLU A 13 15.00 -0.49 5.68
N ALA A 14 15.29 -0.13 6.93
CA ALA A 14 14.35 0.61 7.77
C ALA A 14 13.99 1.96 7.15
N ALA A 15 14.96 2.63 6.53
CA ALA A 15 14.73 3.90 5.84
C ALA A 15 13.76 3.74 4.68
N ILE A 16 13.87 2.65 3.91
CA ILE A 16 12.94 2.39 2.81
C ILE A 16 11.52 2.21 3.35
N LEU A 17 11.35 1.44 4.42
CA LEU A 17 10.04 1.26 5.04
C LEU A 17 9.48 2.58 5.55
N ALA A 18 10.33 3.42 6.14
CA ALA A 18 9.92 4.75 6.60
C ALA A 18 9.47 5.63 5.45
N LEU A 19 10.20 5.60 4.33
CA LEU A 19 9.82 6.37 3.14
C LEU A 19 8.46 5.95 2.58
N LEU A 20 8.09 4.68 2.73
CA LEU A 20 6.79 4.20 2.27
C LEU A 20 5.65 4.61 3.19
N SER A 21 5.93 4.86 4.47
CA SER A 21 4.89 5.12 5.47
C SER A 21 4.77 6.60 5.86
N GLN A 22 5.80 7.41 5.64
CA GLN A 22 5.81 8.81 6.05
C GLN A 22 5.49 9.74 4.89
N ARG A 23 5.04 10.95 5.23
CA ARG A 23 4.62 11.95 4.26
C ARG A 23 5.76 12.50 3.40
N ASN A 24 6.93 12.64 4.01
CA ASN A 24 8.06 13.28 3.33
C ASN A 24 9.37 12.67 3.83
N VAL A 25 10.44 13.04 3.16
CA VAL A 25 11.77 12.49 3.44
C VAL A 25 12.25 12.88 4.84
N GLU A 26 11.97 14.09 5.27
CA GLU A 26 12.41 14.58 6.58
C GLU A 26 11.78 13.78 7.71
N GLU A 27 10.50 13.47 7.62
CA GLU A 27 9.84 12.64 8.61
C GLU A 27 10.34 11.20 8.60
N ALA A 28 10.59 10.66 7.42
CA ALA A 28 11.15 9.32 7.29
C ALA A 28 12.54 9.24 7.93
N ALA A 29 13.38 10.25 7.69
CA ALA A 29 14.72 10.32 8.27
C ALA A 29 14.64 10.38 9.81
N ARG A 30 13.72 11.16 10.32
CA ARG A 30 13.51 11.30 11.76
C ARG A 30 13.08 9.96 12.38
N MET A 31 12.20 9.25 11.69
CA MET A 31 11.70 7.97 12.16
C MET A 31 12.80 6.94 12.35
N VAL A 32 13.79 6.94 11.47
CA VAL A 32 14.91 5.99 11.53
C VAL A 32 16.18 6.60 12.15
N SER A 33 16.07 7.80 12.71
CA SER A 33 17.15 8.48 13.40
C SER A 33 18.39 8.71 12.55
N VAL A 34 18.18 9.15 11.30
CA VAL A 34 19.26 9.59 10.42
C VAL A 34 19.01 11.03 10.00
N GLY A 35 20.05 11.74 9.58
CA GLY A 35 19.88 13.07 9.03
C GLY A 35 19.17 13.03 7.69
N ALA A 36 18.36 14.05 7.40
CA ALA A 36 17.67 14.13 6.12
C ALA A 36 18.67 14.15 4.96
N ARG A 37 19.80 14.85 5.13
CA ARG A 37 20.86 14.89 4.12
C ARG A 37 21.42 13.50 3.83
N THR A 38 21.61 12.70 4.87
CA THR A 38 22.07 11.31 4.72
C THR A 38 21.05 10.48 3.94
N LEU A 39 19.78 10.65 4.24
CA LEU A 39 18.74 9.92 3.55
C LEU A 39 18.64 10.33 2.08
N TYR A 40 18.74 11.63 1.78
CA TYR A 40 18.78 12.09 0.39
C TYR A 40 19.96 11.50 -0.36
N ARG A 41 21.13 11.41 0.29
CA ARG A 41 22.32 10.82 -0.32
C ARG A 41 22.08 9.33 -0.63
N TRP A 42 21.48 8.60 0.33
CA TRP A 42 21.15 7.18 0.11
C TRP A 42 20.20 7.00 -1.07
N MET A 43 19.22 7.89 -1.22
CA MET A 43 18.25 7.80 -2.31
C MET A 43 18.89 7.94 -3.69
N ASN A 44 20.08 8.53 -3.75
CA ASN A 44 20.83 8.64 -5.00
C ASN A 44 21.74 7.43 -5.27
N GLU A 45 21.89 6.53 -4.31
CA GLU A 45 22.66 5.30 -4.49
C GLU A 45 21.87 4.31 -5.35
N PRO A 46 22.51 3.71 -6.39
CA PRO A 46 21.76 2.81 -7.29
C PRO A 46 21.09 1.62 -6.58
N ASP A 47 21.78 1.00 -5.64
CA ASP A 47 21.22 -0.15 -4.90
C ASP A 47 20.04 0.24 -4.03
N PHE A 48 20.14 1.38 -3.34
CA PHE A 48 19.05 1.89 -2.52
C PHE A 48 17.85 2.26 -3.39
N ASP A 49 18.08 2.98 -4.48
CA ASP A 49 17.03 3.40 -5.39
C ASP A 49 16.30 2.18 -5.98
N ALA A 50 17.03 1.16 -6.41
CA ALA A 50 16.42 -0.05 -6.94
C ALA A 50 15.56 -0.76 -5.91
N ALA A 51 16.06 -0.89 -4.67
CA ALA A 51 15.33 -1.52 -3.59
C ALA A 51 14.08 -0.71 -3.20
N TYR A 52 14.19 0.61 -3.17
CA TYR A 52 13.06 1.48 -2.87
C TYR A 52 11.97 1.37 -3.94
N ARG A 53 12.36 1.38 -5.22
CA ARG A 53 11.40 1.21 -6.32
C ARG A 53 10.68 -0.14 -6.24
N ALA A 54 11.43 -1.20 -5.95
CA ALA A 54 10.85 -2.54 -5.81
C ALA A 54 9.85 -2.58 -4.65
N ALA A 55 10.20 -1.97 -3.51
CA ALA A 55 9.33 -1.91 -2.35
C ALA A 55 8.05 -1.11 -2.64
N ARG A 56 8.17 -0.01 -3.38
CA ARG A 56 7.01 0.79 -3.79
C ARG A 56 6.06 -0.03 -4.67
N ARG A 57 6.61 -0.75 -5.64
CA ARG A 57 5.80 -1.59 -6.53
C ARG A 57 5.07 -2.68 -5.74
N ALA A 58 5.78 -3.32 -4.81
CA ALA A 58 5.18 -4.36 -3.97
C ALA A 58 4.05 -3.82 -3.10
N ALA A 59 4.27 -2.65 -2.48
CA ALA A 59 3.26 -2.01 -1.64
C ALA A 59 2.04 -1.61 -2.48
N PHE A 60 2.24 -1.06 -3.67
CA PHE A 60 1.16 -0.70 -4.57
C PHE A 60 0.36 -1.93 -4.99
N SER A 61 1.04 -3.02 -5.36
CA SER A 61 0.38 -4.26 -5.76
C SER A 61 -0.48 -4.83 -4.65
N GLN A 62 0.01 -4.82 -3.41
CA GLN A 62 -0.75 -5.27 -2.26
C GLN A 62 -1.99 -4.41 -2.03
N SER A 63 -1.85 -3.10 -2.12
CA SER A 63 -2.96 -2.18 -1.95
C SER A 63 -4.01 -2.37 -3.04
N ALA A 64 -3.59 -2.52 -4.29
CA ALA A 64 -4.49 -2.75 -5.41
C ALA A 64 -5.24 -4.07 -5.25
N ALA A 65 -4.56 -5.14 -4.86
CA ALA A 65 -5.18 -6.44 -4.64
C ALA A 65 -6.21 -6.38 -3.50
N ARG A 66 -5.87 -5.67 -2.42
CA ARG A 66 -6.77 -5.51 -1.29
C ARG A 66 -8.03 -4.75 -1.67
N LEU A 67 -7.89 -3.66 -2.41
CA LEU A 67 -9.03 -2.89 -2.91
C LEU A 67 -9.90 -3.73 -3.84
N GLN A 68 -9.29 -4.53 -4.70
CA GLN A 68 -10.01 -5.41 -5.61
C GLN A 68 -10.81 -6.46 -4.85
N GLN A 69 -10.23 -7.05 -3.81
CA GLN A 69 -10.93 -8.01 -2.96
C GLN A 69 -12.13 -7.38 -2.27
N MET A 70 -11.95 -6.17 -1.75
CA MET A 70 -13.04 -5.43 -1.10
C MET A 70 -14.16 -5.12 -2.09
N SER A 71 -13.83 -4.69 -3.29
CA SER A 71 -14.79 -4.40 -4.34
C SER A 71 -15.58 -5.65 -4.75
N THR A 72 -14.90 -6.79 -4.90
CA THR A 72 -15.55 -8.05 -5.23
C THR A 72 -16.53 -8.48 -4.15
N ALA A 73 -16.14 -8.37 -2.87
CA ALA A 73 -17.02 -8.69 -1.75
C ALA A 73 -18.25 -7.78 -1.72
N ALA A 74 -18.07 -6.49 -1.96
CA ALA A 74 -19.17 -5.53 -2.01
C ALA A 74 -20.15 -5.85 -3.13
N VAL A 75 -19.65 -6.17 -4.32
CA VAL A 75 -20.47 -6.54 -5.47
C VAL A 75 -21.27 -7.81 -5.17
N SER A 76 -20.63 -8.82 -4.58
CA SER A 76 -21.32 -10.06 -4.20
C SER A 76 -22.46 -9.80 -3.21
N THR A 77 -22.21 -8.95 -2.21
CA THR A 77 -23.23 -8.59 -1.22
C THR A 77 -24.42 -7.89 -1.86
N LEU A 78 -24.15 -6.91 -2.73
CA LEU A 78 -25.20 -6.20 -3.46
C LEU A 78 -25.98 -7.15 -4.37
N GLY A 79 -25.30 -8.07 -5.04
CA GLY A 79 -25.95 -9.08 -5.87
C GLY A 79 -26.92 -9.95 -5.09
N LYS A 80 -26.54 -10.37 -3.89
CA LYS A 80 -27.42 -11.16 -3.01
C LYS A 80 -28.67 -10.37 -2.61
N ILE A 81 -28.52 -9.09 -2.30
CA ILE A 81 -29.64 -8.22 -1.96
C ILE A 81 -30.59 -8.10 -3.16
N MET A 82 -30.07 -7.93 -4.35
CA MET A 82 -30.87 -7.75 -5.56
C MET A 82 -31.71 -8.98 -5.90
N VAL A 83 -31.19 -10.19 -5.63
CA VAL A 83 -31.88 -11.44 -5.98
C VAL A 83 -32.67 -12.05 -4.82
N ASP A 84 -32.59 -11.49 -3.62
CA ASP A 84 -33.29 -11.99 -2.45
C ASP A 84 -34.76 -11.59 -2.51
N PRO A 85 -35.70 -12.55 -2.62
CA PRO A 85 -37.12 -12.22 -2.71
C PRO A 85 -37.69 -11.60 -1.43
N ASN A 86 -37.01 -11.76 -0.31
CA ASN A 86 -37.43 -11.21 0.97
C ASN A 86 -36.85 -9.82 1.27
N ALA A 87 -35.97 -9.33 0.42
CA ALA A 87 -35.38 -8.01 0.60
C ALA A 87 -36.42 -6.92 0.38
N PRO A 88 -36.42 -5.83 1.19
CA PRO A 88 -37.32 -4.71 0.97
C PRO A 88 -37.13 -4.08 -0.41
N ALA A 89 -38.20 -3.68 -1.06
CA ALA A 89 -38.13 -3.08 -2.40
C ALA A 89 -37.20 -1.88 -2.46
N ALA A 90 -37.21 -1.01 -1.44
CA ALA A 90 -36.34 0.17 -1.38
C ALA A 90 -34.86 -0.22 -1.37
N SER A 91 -34.49 -1.27 -0.64
CA SER A 91 -33.11 -1.76 -0.61
C SER A 91 -32.70 -2.33 -1.95
N ARG A 92 -33.59 -3.02 -2.64
CA ARG A 92 -33.32 -3.60 -3.96
C ARG A 92 -33.10 -2.52 -4.99
N VAL A 93 -33.91 -1.47 -4.97
CA VAL A 93 -33.77 -0.32 -5.86
C VAL A 93 -32.45 0.40 -5.63
N ARG A 94 -32.09 0.63 -4.37
CA ARG A 94 -30.80 1.25 -4.04
C ARG A 94 -29.62 0.43 -4.51
N ALA A 95 -29.68 -0.87 -4.34
CA ALA A 95 -28.59 -1.75 -4.80
C ALA A 95 -28.44 -1.66 -6.31
N ALA A 96 -29.53 -1.60 -7.06
CA ALA A 96 -29.52 -1.43 -8.52
C ALA A 96 -28.93 -0.07 -8.93
N ASP A 97 -29.28 1.00 -8.22
CA ASP A 97 -28.79 2.35 -8.51
C ASP A 97 -27.29 2.50 -8.26
N MET A 98 -26.73 1.68 -7.39
CA MET A 98 -25.28 1.72 -7.10
C MET A 98 -24.44 1.04 -8.16
N TYR A 99 -25.03 0.27 -9.03
CA TYR A 99 -24.33 -0.36 -10.15
C TYR A 99 -24.31 0.50 -11.38
#